data_357f182d94ed7c003dcc37027d888a60
#
_entry.id   357f182d94ed7c003dcc37027d888a60
#
_cell.length_a   1.000
_cell.length_b   1.000
_cell.length_c   1.000
_cell.angle_alpha   90.00
_cell.angle_beta   90.00
_cell.angle_gamma   90.00
#
_symmetry.space_group_name_H-M   'P 1'
#
loop_
_entity.id
_entity.type
_entity.pdbx_description
1 polymer ?
#
loop_
_entity_poly.entity_id
_entity_poly.type
_entity_poly.pdbx_seq_one_letter_code
_entity_poly.pdbx_strand_id
1 'polypeptide(L)'
;MLTILKTGQSAHKVPPEKVQATYGRYRIQALLSVFLGYLAYYIVRNNFTLSTPYLKEQLDLSATQIGLLSSCMLIAYGISKGVMSSLADKASPKVFMACGLVLCAIVNVGLGFSSAFWIFAALVVFNGLFQGMGVGPSFITIANWFPRRERGRVGAFWNISHNVGGGIVAPIVGAAFAILGSEHWQSASYIVPACVAVIF
;
A
#
# COMPACT_ATOMS: atom_id res chain seq x y z
N MET A 1 -16.87 16.67 1.57
CA MET A 1 -15.89 15.65 1.14
C MET A 1 -15.60 14.58 2.19
N LEU A 2 -15.78 14.84 3.49
CA LEU A 2 -15.48 13.87 4.57
C LEU A 2 -16.62 12.88 4.90
N THR A 3 -17.78 13.02 4.29
CA THR A 3 -18.96 12.17 4.61
C THR A 3 -18.81 10.74 4.08
N ILE A 4 -18.10 10.55 2.98
CA ILE A 4 -17.83 9.22 2.36
C ILE A 4 -16.88 8.40 3.24
N LEU A 5 -16.04 9.07 4.03
CA LEU A 5 -15.06 8.40 4.92
C LEU A 5 -15.67 8.02 6.28
N LYS A 6 -16.88 8.50 6.62
CA LYS A 6 -17.48 8.17 7.91
C LYS A 6 -17.99 6.73 7.94
N THR A 7 -17.76 6.07 9.06
CA THR A 7 -18.40 4.78 9.38
C THR A 7 -19.91 4.99 9.52
N GLY A 8 -20.67 4.51 8.53
CA GLY A 8 -22.13 4.43 8.65
C GLY A 8 -22.51 3.39 9.71
N GLN A 9 -23.56 3.65 10.48
CA GLN A 9 -24.15 2.60 11.34
C GLN A 9 -24.69 1.50 10.43
N SER A 10 -24.32 0.24 10.73
CA SER A 10 -24.89 -0.90 10.02
C SER A 10 -26.40 -0.99 10.30
N ALA A 11 -27.20 -0.88 9.25
CA ALA A 11 -28.66 -1.03 9.35
C ALA A 11 -29.08 -2.49 9.65
N HIS A 12 -28.18 -3.45 9.50
CA HIS A 12 -28.47 -4.87 9.68
C HIS A 12 -27.80 -5.41 10.93
N LYS A 13 -28.60 -5.73 11.97
CA LYS A 13 -28.13 -6.43 13.17
C LYS A 13 -28.26 -7.92 12.95
N VAL A 14 -27.18 -8.66 13.16
CA VAL A 14 -27.20 -10.12 13.11
C VAL A 14 -27.97 -10.65 14.30
N PRO A 15 -28.92 -11.61 14.12
CA PRO A 15 -29.62 -12.25 15.23
C PRO A 15 -28.63 -12.90 16.23
N PRO A 16 -28.90 -12.84 17.56
CA PRO A 16 -27.97 -13.32 18.59
C PRO A 16 -27.49 -14.77 18.36
N GLU A 17 -28.36 -15.63 17.88
CA GLU A 17 -28.09 -17.05 17.62
C GLU A 17 -27.04 -17.28 16.51
N LYS A 18 -26.95 -16.36 15.57
CA LYS A 18 -26.03 -16.44 14.43
C LYS A 18 -24.72 -15.65 14.63
N VAL A 19 -24.61 -14.89 15.73
CA VAL A 19 -23.46 -14.01 15.97
C VAL A 19 -22.17 -14.80 15.99
N GLN A 20 -22.11 -15.93 16.70
CA GLN A 20 -20.85 -16.67 16.89
C GLN A 20 -20.32 -17.28 15.58
N ALA A 21 -21.18 -17.89 14.77
CA ALA A 21 -20.81 -18.44 13.46
C ALA A 21 -20.41 -17.33 12.47
N THR A 22 -21.18 -16.25 12.47
CA THR A 22 -20.95 -15.10 11.57
C THR A 22 -19.67 -14.34 11.95
N TYR A 23 -19.40 -14.17 13.25
CA TYR A 23 -18.20 -13.50 13.75
C TYR A 23 -16.91 -14.20 13.33
N GLY A 24 -16.85 -15.54 13.44
CA GLY A 24 -15.69 -16.31 13.02
C GLY A 24 -15.29 -16.07 11.56
N ARG A 25 -16.29 -16.05 10.67
CA ARG A 25 -16.09 -15.78 9.23
C ARG A 25 -15.64 -14.37 8.96
N TYR A 26 -16.34 -13.37 9.49
CA TYR A 26 -16.02 -11.95 9.24
C TYR A 26 -14.68 -11.52 9.83
N ARG A 27 -14.30 -12.08 10.96
CA ARG A 27 -13.02 -11.83 11.60
C ARG A 27 -11.83 -12.29 10.72
N ILE A 28 -11.95 -13.46 10.05
CA ILE A 28 -10.95 -13.93 9.10
C ILE A 28 -10.94 -13.06 7.85
N GLN A 29 -12.11 -12.71 7.32
CA GLN A 29 -12.22 -11.81 6.17
C GLN A 29 -11.59 -10.43 6.47
N ALA A 30 -11.83 -9.87 7.66
CA ALA A 30 -11.23 -8.62 8.08
C ALA A 30 -9.70 -8.71 8.17
N LEU A 31 -9.16 -9.82 8.70
CA LEU A 31 -7.71 -10.04 8.73
C LEU A 31 -7.11 -10.18 7.33
N LEU A 32 -7.73 -10.98 6.48
CA LEU A 32 -7.25 -11.18 5.11
C LEU A 32 -7.33 -9.89 4.30
N SER A 33 -8.37 -9.07 4.45
CA SER A 33 -8.48 -7.81 3.73
C SER A 33 -7.37 -6.82 4.11
N VAL A 34 -7.02 -6.69 5.39
CA VAL A 34 -5.91 -5.82 5.80
C VAL A 34 -4.55 -6.43 5.48
N PHE A 35 -4.43 -7.75 5.45
CA PHE A 35 -3.22 -8.45 5.05
C PHE A 35 -2.94 -8.24 3.55
N LEU A 36 -3.91 -8.54 2.70
CA LEU A 36 -3.79 -8.38 1.24
C LEU A 36 -3.65 -6.90 0.85
N GLY A 37 -4.45 -6.03 1.43
CA GLY A 37 -4.33 -4.60 1.19
C GLY A 37 -2.94 -4.06 1.55
N TYR A 38 -2.38 -4.46 2.70
CA TYR A 38 -1.04 -4.01 3.09
C TYR A 38 0.07 -4.65 2.25
N LEU A 39 -0.11 -5.89 1.81
CA LEU A 39 0.73 -6.55 0.81
C LEU A 39 0.76 -5.73 -0.49
N ALA A 40 -0.41 -5.31 -0.99
CA ALA A 40 -0.52 -4.49 -2.19
C ALA A 40 0.20 -3.15 -2.09
N TYR A 41 0.17 -2.50 -0.92
CA TYR A 41 0.97 -1.29 -0.67
C TYR A 41 2.48 -1.54 -0.88
N TYR A 42 2.98 -2.71 -0.51
CA TYR A 42 4.40 -3.04 -0.67
C TYR A 42 4.77 -3.38 -2.11
N ILE A 43 3.83 -3.85 -2.93
CA ILE A 43 4.05 -4.02 -4.37
C ILE A 43 4.38 -2.66 -5.01
N VAL A 44 3.58 -1.61 -4.74
CA VAL A 44 3.76 -0.26 -5.29
C VAL A 44 4.75 0.62 -4.51
N ARG A 45 5.47 0.05 -3.57
CA ARG A 45 6.57 0.69 -2.86
C ARG A 45 7.92 0.14 -3.27
N ASN A 46 8.07 -1.19 -3.23
CA ASN A 46 9.35 -1.85 -3.45
C ASN A 46 9.72 -1.94 -4.94
N ASN A 47 8.75 -1.72 -5.84
CA ASN A 47 9.01 -1.57 -7.27
C ASN A 47 10.02 -0.43 -7.58
N PHE A 48 10.04 0.64 -6.76
CA PHE A 48 11.02 1.72 -6.88
C PHE A 48 12.46 1.19 -6.71
N THR A 49 12.70 0.29 -5.76
CA THR A 49 14.02 -0.30 -5.55
C THR A 49 14.47 -1.12 -6.76
N LEU A 50 13.54 -1.85 -7.40
CA LEU A 50 13.84 -2.65 -8.60
C LEU A 50 14.09 -1.79 -9.84
N SER A 51 13.56 -0.57 -9.89
CA SER A 51 13.80 0.38 -10.99
C SER A 51 15.12 1.12 -10.89
N THR A 52 15.82 1.03 -9.75
CA THR A 52 17.07 1.79 -9.49
C THR A 52 18.15 1.64 -10.58
N PRO A 53 18.44 0.44 -11.13
CA PRO A 53 19.40 0.30 -12.21
C PRO A 53 19.00 1.11 -13.46
N TYR A 54 17.72 1.06 -13.81
CA TYR A 54 17.19 1.77 -14.98
C TYR A 54 17.17 3.29 -14.77
N LEU A 55 16.90 3.77 -13.55
CA LEU A 55 17.00 5.18 -13.20
C LEU A 55 18.43 5.71 -13.45
N LYS A 56 19.43 4.89 -13.14
CA LYS A 56 20.83 5.23 -13.36
C LYS A 56 21.20 5.21 -14.86
N GLU A 57 20.77 4.19 -15.59
CA GLU A 57 21.17 3.97 -16.98
C GLU A 57 20.37 4.79 -17.99
N GLN A 58 19.05 4.94 -17.75
CA GLN A 58 18.13 5.55 -18.71
C GLN A 58 17.83 7.02 -18.42
N LEU A 59 17.89 7.45 -17.15
CA LEU A 59 17.69 8.83 -16.75
C LEU A 59 18.98 9.52 -16.28
N ASP A 60 20.13 8.85 -16.39
CA ASP A 60 21.47 9.34 -16.00
C ASP A 60 21.52 9.90 -14.57
N LEU A 61 20.77 9.27 -13.66
CA LEU A 61 20.71 9.70 -12.27
C LEU A 61 21.93 9.20 -11.51
N SER A 62 22.61 10.09 -10.82
CA SER A 62 23.71 9.74 -9.92
C SER A 62 23.20 8.90 -8.72
N ALA A 63 24.10 8.12 -8.12
CA ALA A 63 23.81 7.37 -6.88
C ALA A 63 23.31 8.30 -5.76
N THR A 64 23.81 9.53 -5.68
CA THR A 64 23.38 10.53 -4.71
C THR A 64 21.93 10.96 -4.94
N GLN A 65 21.53 11.21 -6.19
CA GLN A 65 20.16 11.56 -6.54
C GLN A 65 19.18 10.42 -6.23
N ILE A 66 19.53 9.17 -6.54
CA ILE A 66 18.72 8.00 -6.24
C ILE A 66 18.60 7.82 -4.71
N GLY A 67 19.71 8.01 -3.98
CA GLY A 67 19.70 8.01 -2.51
C GLY A 67 18.82 9.10 -1.91
N LEU A 68 18.82 10.31 -2.51
CA LEU A 68 17.95 11.41 -2.14
C LEU A 68 16.47 11.06 -2.35
N LEU A 69 16.10 10.51 -3.51
CA LEU A 69 14.74 10.07 -3.80
C LEU A 69 14.25 9.03 -2.77
N SER A 70 15.10 8.04 -2.47
CA SER A 70 14.80 7.01 -1.46
C SER A 70 14.58 7.61 -0.08
N SER A 71 15.45 8.54 0.33
CA SER A 71 15.37 9.22 1.62
C SER A 71 14.11 10.09 1.73
N CYS A 72 13.79 10.85 0.69
CA CYS A 72 12.58 11.67 0.63
C CYS A 72 11.32 10.80 0.77
N MET A 73 11.27 9.65 0.07
CA MET A 73 10.15 8.70 0.18
C MET A 73 10.01 8.18 1.61
N LEU A 74 11.11 7.76 2.24
CA LEU A 74 11.10 7.21 3.59
C LEU A 74 10.70 8.25 4.65
N ILE A 75 11.20 9.48 4.53
CA ILE A 75 10.84 10.59 5.42
C ILE A 75 9.35 10.94 5.27
N ALA A 76 8.88 11.08 4.02
CA ALA A 76 7.48 11.34 3.72
C ALA A 76 6.57 10.25 4.31
N TYR A 77 6.94 8.98 4.12
CA TYR A 77 6.23 7.84 4.71
C TYR A 77 6.25 7.87 6.24
N GLY A 78 7.39 8.15 6.87
CA GLY A 78 7.51 8.20 8.33
C GLY A 78 6.59 9.25 8.95
N ILE A 79 6.59 10.47 8.39
CA ILE A 79 5.71 11.57 8.81
C ILE A 79 4.24 11.20 8.55
N SER A 80 3.95 10.72 7.35
CA SER A 80 2.60 10.36 6.94
C SER A 80 2.01 9.26 7.81
N LYS A 81 2.79 8.25 8.18
CA LYS A 81 2.33 7.15 9.03
C LYS A 81 1.72 7.65 10.35
N GLY A 82 2.31 8.65 10.98
CA GLY A 82 1.77 9.27 12.20
C GLY A 82 0.49 10.05 11.93
N VAL A 83 0.53 10.96 10.96
CA VAL A 83 -0.61 11.83 10.60
C VAL A 83 -1.80 11.02 10.09
N MET A 84 -1.56 10.10 9.15
CA MET A 84 -2.62 9.31 8.54
C MET A 84 -3.23 8.29 9.50
N SER A 85 -2.47 7.77 10.48
CA SER A 85 -3.04 6.93 11.53
C SER A 85 -4.03 7.70 12.39
N SER A 86 -3.72 8.96 12.77
CA SER A 86 -4.64 9.83 13.52
C SER A 86 -5.90 10.20 12.72
N LEU A 87 -5.78 10.36 11.40
CA LEU A 87 -6.93 10.59 10.53
C LEU A 87 -7.79 9.32 10.36
N ALA A 88 -7.16 8.16 10.32
CA ALA A 88 -7.84 6.87 10.21
C ALA A 88 -8.77 6.58 11.40
N ASP A 89 -8.46 7.09 12.61
CA ASP A 89 -9.32 6.94 13.79
C ASP A 89 -10.72 7.57 13.60
N LYS A 90 -10.83 8.56 12.70
CA LYS A 90 -12.09 9.28 12.39
C LYS A 90 -12.74 8.81 11.09
N ALA A 91 -12.16 7.83 10.43
CA ALA A 91 -12.59 7.37 9.11
C ALA A 91 -12.95 5.88 9.12
N SER A 92 -13.67 5.43 8.09
CA SER A 92 -13.84 4.00 7.84
C SER A 92 -12.51 3.38 7.44
N PRO A 93 -11.95 2.43 8.20
CA PRO A 93 -10.65 1.83 7.92
C PRO A 93 -10.57 1.23 6.52
N LYS A 94 -11.65 0.58 6.07
CA LYS A 94 -11.76 -0.03 4.73
C LYS A 94 -11.62 1.02 3.63
N VAL A 95 -12.42 2.08 3.70
CA VAL A 95 -12.43 3.12 2.66
C VAL A 95 -11.12 3.90 2.67
N PHE A 96 -10.61 4.23 3.86
CA PHE A 96 -9.37 4.98 4.01
C PHE A 96 -8.17 4.22 3.43
N MET A 97 -8.06 2.92 3.73
CA MET A 97 -7.01 2.06 3.18
C MET A 97 -7.12 1.91 1.66
N ALA A 98 -8.33 1.67 1.14
CA ALA A 98 -8.56 1.54 -0.30
C ALA A 98 -8.24 2.85 -1.05
N CYS A 99 -8.66 4.01 -0.52
CA CYS A 99 -8.32 5.31 -1.10
C CYS A 99 -6.81 5.53 -1.15
N GLY A 100 -6.09 5.22 -0.08
CA GLY A 100 -4.63 5.34 -0.05
C GLY A 100 -3.95 4.44 -1.09
N LEU A 101 -4.41 3.20 -1.26
CA LEU A 101 -3.87 2.27 -2.26
C LEU A 101 -4.11 2.78 -3.68
N VAL A 102 -5.32 3.26 -3.97
CA VAL A 102 -5.64 3.85 -5.29
C VAL A 102 -4.76 5.08 -5.57
N LEU A 103 -4.57 5.95 -4.57
CA LEU A 103 -3.68 7.10 -4.71
C LEU A 103 -2.22 6.68 -4.96
N CYS A 104 -1.72 5.65 -4.27
CA CYS A 104 -0.40 5.07 -4.55
C CYS A 104 -0.32 4.53 -5.99
N ALA A 105 -1.35 3.84 -6.46
CA ALA A 105 -1.40 3.31 -7.82
C ALA A 105 -1.38 4.43 -8.86
N ILE A 106 -2.17 5.50 -8.67
CA ILE A 106 -2.18 6.68 -9.56
C ILE A 106 -0.79 7.32 -9.62
N VAL A 107 -0.14 7.49 -8.47
CA VAL A 107 1.22 8.05 -8.41
C VAL A 107 2.21 7.13 -9.13
N ASN A 108 2.09 5.82 -8.98
CA ASN A 108 2.96 4.87 -9.69
C ASN A 108 2.73 4.90 -11.21
N VAL A 109 1.49 5.06 -11.65
CA VAL A 109 1.21 5.31 -13.09
C VAL A 109 1.90 6.60 -13.55
N GLY A 110 1.84 7.67 -12.75
CA GLY A 110 2.58 8.91 -13.02
C GLY A 110 4.10 8.72 -13.12
N LEU A 111 4.69 7.91 -12.23
CA LEU A 111 6.11 7.53 -12.30
C LEU A 111 6.44 6.78 -13.58
N GLY A 112 5.52 5.96 -14.08
CA GLY A 112 5.64 5.25 -15.36
C GLY A 112 5.69 6.14 -16.60
N PHE A 113 5.27 7.40 -16.48
CA PHE A 113 5.32 8.39 -17.56
C PHE A 113 6.31 9.54 -17.31
N SER A 114 7.00 9.54 -16.17
CA SER A 114 7.88 10.63 -15.77
C SER A 114 9.32 10.36 -16.22
N SER A 115 9.95 11.36 -16.88
CA SER A 115 11.37 11.37 -17.22
C SER A 115 12.16 12.48 -16.53
N ALA A 116 11.48 13.52 -16.02
CA ALA A 116 12.13 14.66 -15.38
C ALA A 116 12.37 14.38 -13.88
N PHE A 117 13.59 14.57 -13.41
CA PHE A 117 14.00 14.33 -12.01
C PHE A 117 13.08 14.98 -10.98
N TRP A 118 12.72 16.25 -11.14
CA TRP A 118 11.90 16.97 -10.16
C TRP A 118 10.44 16.46 -10.09
N ILE A 119 9.88 16.08 -11.26
CA ILE A 119 8.55 15.46 -11.31
C ILE A 119 8.61 14.08 -10.65
N PHE A 120 9.65 13.31 -10.94
CA PHE A 120 9.88 12.01 -10.34
C PHE A 120 10.02 12.12 -8.81
N ALA A 121 10.80 13.10 -8.33
CA ALA A 121 10.99 13.37 -6.91
C ALA A 121 9.67 13.74 -6.21
N ALA A 122 8.85 14.60 -6.81
CA ALA A 122 7.54 14.96 -6.27
C ALA A 122 6.62 13.73 -6.17
N LEU A 123 6.56 12.91 -7.22
CA LEU A 123 5.74 11.69 -7.25
C LEU A 123 6.20 10.67 -6.19
N VAL A 124 7.50 10.49 -6.01
CA VAL A 124 8.06 9.60 -4.99
C VAL A 124 7.69 10.06 -3.58
N VAL A 125 7.71 11.38 -3.32
CA VAL A 125 7.24 11.95 -2.04
C VAL A 125 5.75 11.69 -1.84
N PHE A 126 4.90 11.94 -2.85
CA PHE A 126 3.48 11.64 -2.78
C PHE A 126 3.22 10.15 -2.55
N ASN A 127 3.98 9.26 -3.21
CA ASN A 127 3.89 7.82 -2.94
C ASN A 127 4.17 7.53 -1.46
N GLY A 128 5.24 8.09 -0.89
CA GLY A 128 5.55 7.96 0.53
C GLY A 128 4.41 8.47 1.45
N LEU A 129 3.80 9.61 1.11
CA LEU A 129 2.68 10.16 1.87
C LEU A 129 1.45 9.24 1.85
N PHE A 130 1.06 8.73 0.70
CA PHE A 130 -0.10 7.85 0.57
C PHE A 130 0.14 6.45 1.15
N GLN A 131 1.38 5.97 1.15
CA GLN A 131 1.79 4.73 1.82
C GLN A 131 1.47 4.72 3.34
N GLY A 132 1.47 5.88 3.99
CA GLY A 132 1.11 6.01 5.40
C GLY A 132 -0.36 5.67 5.71
N MET A 133 -1.23 5.65 4.71
CA MET A 133 -2.65 5.34 4.87
C MET A 133 -2.95 3.84 5.09
N GLY A 134 -1.96 2.95 4.97
CA GLY A 134 -2.14 1.51 5.12
C GLY A 134 -2.09 1.01 6.56
N VAL A 135 -1.23 1.58 7.40
CA VAL A 135 -0.90 1.05 8.74
C VAL A 135 -2.02 1.28 9.76
N GLY A 136 -2.47 2.53 9.92
CA GLY A 136 -3.50 2.90 10.88
C GLY A 136 -4.78 2.07 10.73
N PRO A 137 -5.39 2.03 9.54
CA PRO A 137 -6.58 1.23 9.28
C PRO A 137 -6.40 -0.26 9.59
N SER A 138 -5.22 -0.82 9.35
CA SER A 138 -4.93 -2.22 9.66
C SER A 138 -5.00 -2.49 11.16
N PHE A 139 -4.35 -1.65 11.97
CA PHE A 139 -4.39 -1.80 13.42
C PHE A 139 -5.78 -1.52 14.00
N ILE A 140 -6.53 -0.54 13.49
CA ILE A 140 -7.91 -0.28 13.89
C ILE A 140 -8.78 -1.51 13.59
N THR A 141 -8.64 -2.11 12.41
CA THR A 141 -9.36 -3.33 12.04
C THR A 141 -9.02 -4.49 12.97
N ILE A 142 -7.74 -4.73 13.23
CA ILE A 142 -7.31 -5.77 14.17
C ILE A 142 -7.87 -5.50 15.59
N ALA A 143 -7.85 -4.24 16.04
CA ALA A 143 -8.37 -3.88 17.36
C ALA A 143 -9.90 -4.07 17.47
N ASN A 144 -10.65 -3.87 16.40
CA ASN A 144 -12.09 -4.02 16.38
C ASN A 144 -12.54 -5.48 16.29
N TRP A 145 -11.79 -6.34 15.58
CA TRP A 145 -12.18 -7.72 15.31
C TRP A 145 -11.53 -8.75 16.22
N PHE A 146 -10.47 -8.39 16.96
CA PHE A 146 -9.73 -9.36 17.79
C PHE A 146 -9.66 -8.92 19.26
N PRO A 147 -9.87 -9.85 20.21
CA PRO A 147 -9.74 -9.57 21.63
C PRO A 147 -8.29 -9.22 22.00
N ARG A 148 -8.10 -8.45 23.06
CA ARG A 148 -6.77 -7.94 23.47
C ARG A 148 -5.69 -9.04 23.56
N ARG A 149 -6.06 -10.22 24.05
CA ARG A 149 -5.16 -11.38 24.21
C ARG A 149 -4.60 -11.93 22.88
N GLU A 150 -5.31 -11.70 21.77
CA GLU A 150 -4.94 -12.24 20.44
C GLU A 150 -4.27 -11.21 19.54
N ARG A 151 -4.43 -9.93 19.82
CA ARG A 151 -3.96 -8.82 18.94
C ARG A 151 -2.47 -8.90 18.63
N GLY A 152 -1.64 -9.31 19.60
CA GLY A 152 -0.20 -9.47 19.39
C GLY A 152 0.13 -10.54 18.33
N ARG A 153 -0.49 -11.70 18.42
CA ARG A 153 -0.30 -12.79 17.44
C ARG A 153 -0.83 -12.41 16.06
N VAL A 154 -2.03 -11.81 16.02
CA VAL A 154 -2.66 -11.36 14.78
C VAL A 154 -1.86 -10.23 14.13
N GLY A 155 -1.35 -9.29 14.93
CA GLY A 155 -0.47 -8.23 14.44
C GLY A 155 0.86 -8.76 13.91
N ALA A 156 1.44 -9.77 14.55
CA ALA A 156 2.64 -10.44 14.04
C ALA A 156 2.37 -11.15 12.71
N PHE A 157 1.23 -11.85 12.58
CA PHE A 157 0.82 -12.45 11.31
C PHE A 157 0.60 -11.40 10.23
N TRP A 158 -0.15 -10.33 10.54
CA TRP A 158 -0.36 -9.22 9.60
C TRP A 158 0.98 -8.61 9.15
N ASN A 159 1.95 -8.50 10.06
CA ASN A 159 3.25 -7.92 9.74
C ASN A 159 4.03 -8.72 8.67
N ILE A 160 3.72 -10.01 8.47
CA ILE A 160 4.33 -10.83 7.40
C ILE A 160 3.95 -10.29 6.02
N SER A 161 2.77 -9.65 5.89
CA SER A 161 2.26 -9.15 4.60
C SER A 161 3.23 -8.23 3.86
N HIS A 162 3.99 -7.40 4.59
CA HIS A 162 4.96 -6.51 3.96
C HIS A 162 6.17 -7.25 3.37
N ASN A 163 6.62 -8.33 4.00
CA ASN A 163 7.71 -9.16 3.47
C ASN A 163 7.22 -9.93 2.23
N VAL A 164 5.99 -10.47 2.29
CA VAL A 164 5.37 -11.17 1.16
C VAL A 164 5.17 -10.20 -0.01
N GLY A 165 4.63 -9.01 0.22
CA GLY A 165 4.46 -7.97 -0.80
C GLY A 165 5.78 -7.52 -1.41
N GLY A 166 6.80 -7.32 -0.56
CA GLY A 166 8.14 -6.98 -1.01
C GLY A 166 8.84 -8.09 -1.80
N GLY A 167 8.55 -9.35 -1.50
CA GLY A 167 9.07 -10.50 -2.25
C GLY A 167 8.35 -10.75 -3.57
N ILE A 168 7.02 -10.59 -3.59
CA ILE A 168 6.21 -10.84 -4.79
C ILE A 168 6.43 -9.77 -5.88
N VAL A 169 6.84 -8.56 -5.53
CA VAL A 169 7.07 -7.50 -6.53
C VAL A 169 8.16 -7.88 -7.54
N ALA A 170 9.20 -8.59 -7.13
CA ALA A 170 10.29 -8.97 -8.01
C ALA A 170 9.84 -9.90 -9.17
N PRO A 171 9.12 -11.01 -8.94
CA PRO A 171 8.56 -11.80 -10.04
C PRO A 171 7.50 -11.06 -10.86
N ILE A 172 6.71 -10.14 -10.28
CA ILE A 172 5.77 -9.31 -11.05
C ILE A 172 6.53 -8.43 -12.06
N VAL A 173 7.53 -7.70 -11.58
CA VAL A 173 8.35 -6.83 -12.42
C VAL A 173 9.16 -7.66 -13.44
N GLY A 174 9.73 -8.79 -13.02
CA GLY A 174 10.43 -9.70 -13.93
C GLY A 174 9.56 -10.24 -15.06
N ALA A 175 8.33 -10.66 -14.75
CA ALA A 175 7.36 -11.08 -15.75
C ALA A 175 6.95 -9.93 -16.69
N ALA A 176 6.78 -8.71 -16.14
CA ALA A 176 6.49 -7.53 -16.93
C ALA A 176 7.63 -7.22 -17.92
N PHE A 177 8.89 -7.32 -17.50
CA PHE A 177 10.06 -7.17 -18.38
C PHE A 177 10.14 -8.26 -19.47
N ALA A 178 9.79 -9.50 -19.12
CA ALA A 178 9.77 -10.59 -20.10
C ALA A 178 8.72 -10.39 -21.21
N ILE A 179 7.61 -9.69 -20.90
CA ILE A 179 6.51 -9.43 -21.83
C ILE A 179 6.73 -8.11 -22.61
N LEU A 180 7.16 -7.05 -21.94
CA LEU A 180 7.21 -5.69 -22.49
C LEU A 180 8.60 -5.33 -23.08
N GLY A 181 9.64 -6.05 -22.70
CA GLY A 181 11.01 -5.70 -23.03
C GLY A 181 11.62 -4.62 -22.12
N SER A 182 12.94 -4.48 -22.18
CA SER A 182 13.69 -3.50 -21.35
C SER A 182 13.50 -2.04 -21.80
N GLU A 183 13.08 -1.82 -23.03
CA GLU A 183 12.76 -0.49 -23.57
C GLU A 183 11.53 0.14 -22.85
N HIS A 184 10.63 -0.68 -22.35
CA HIS A 184 9.45 -0.24 -21.59
C HIS A 184 9.62 -0.37 -20.07
N TRP A 185 10.85 -0.15 -19.58
CA TRP A 185 11.21 -0.34 -18.18
C TRP A 185 10.33 0.43 -17.19
N GLN A 186 9.87 1.63 -17.54
CA GLN A 186 8.96 2.41 -16.69
C GLN A 186 7.61 1.73 -16.53
N SER A 187 7.04 1.24 -17.64
CA SER A 187 5.77 0.50 -17.60
C SER A 187 5.91 -0.79 -16.81
N ALA A 188 6.99 -1.54 -17.03
CA ALA A 188 7.26 -2.78 -16.32
C ALA A 188 7.47 -2.56 -14.80
N SER A 189 8.19 -1.49 -14.43
CA SER A 189 8.52 -1.20 -13.03
C SER A 189 7.41 -0.51 -12.25
N TYR A 190 6.55 0.28 -12.89
CA TYR A 190 5.59 1.13 -12.18
C TYR A 190 4.14 0.85 -12.56
N ILE A 191 3.80 0.80 -13.85
CA ILE A 191 2.40 0.65 -14.28
C ILE A 191 1.87 -0.75 -13.99
N VAL A 192 2.62 -1.80 -14.36
CA VAL A 192 2.19 -3.18 -14.13
C VAL A 192 2.02 -3.48 -12.63
N PRO A 193 2.98 -3.17 -11.73
CA PRO A 193 2.77 -3.33 -10.29
C PRO A 193 1.60 -2.52 -9.73
N ALA A 194 1.34 -1.30 -10.25
CA ALA A 194 0.20 -0.50 -9.84
C ALA A 194 -1.13 -1.16 -10.22
N CYS A 195 -1.24 -1.69 -11.44
CA CYS A 195 -2.44 -2.43 -11.88
C CYS A 195 -2.65 -3.69 -11.03
N VAL A 196 -1.59 -4.46 -10.77
CA VAL A 196 -1.67 -5.67 -9.92
C VAL A 196 -2.10 -5.30 -8.51
N ALA A 197 -1.55 -4.23 -7.92
CA ALA A 197 -1.88 -3.82 -6.55
C ALA A 197 -3.36 -3.42 -6.37
N VAL A 198 -4.00 -2.87 -7.40
CA VAL A 198 -5.42 -2.45 -7.33
C VAL A 198 -6.38 -3.65 -7.41
N ILE A 199 -5.93 -4.80 -7.94
CA ILE A 199 -6.74 -6.03 -8.00
C ILE A 199 -6.92 -6.66 -6.60
N PHE A 200 -5.99 -6.44 -5.67
CA PHE A 200 -6.06 -6.94 -4.29
C PHE A 200 -6.95 -6.08 -3.40
#